data_f778d340a9e5dc737482126561107b0b
#
_entry.id   f778d340a9e5dc737482126561107b0b
#
_cell.length_a   1.000
_cell.length_b   1.000
_cell.length_c   1.000
_cell.angle_alpha   90.00
_cell.angle_beta   90.00
_cell.angle_gamma   90.00
#
_symmetry.space_group_name_H-M   'P 1'
#
loop_
_entity.id
_entity.type
_entity.pdbx_description
1 polymer ?
#
loop_
_entity_poly.entity_id
_entity_poly.type
_entity_poly.pdbx_seq_one_letter_code
_entity_poly.pdbx_strand_id
1 'polypeptide(L)'
;MKIGTPKEVYQGEARVAMTPDSARQLQKLGYECAIEAGAGAAAGFTDEAYAEAGVEVIKTAAALWKACDVVAKVRQPNETEMKRLRAGQTLISFFNPAANEAGMEAAKKSGANVIAMEMVPRISRAQKMDALSSMANIAGY
;
A
#
# COMPACT_ATOMS: atom_id res chain seq x y z
N MET A 1 5.87 -13.63 -4.73
CA MET A 1 5.37 -12.25 -4.95
C MET A 1 5.53 -11.47 -3.67
N LYS A 2 6.16 -10.31 -3.74
CA LYS A 2 6.41 -9.45 -2.59
C LYS A 2 5.45 -8.27 -2.59
N ILE A 3 4.74 -8.09 -1.47
CA ILE A 3 3.82 -6.97 -1.25
C ILE A 3 4.48 -6.01 -0.28
N GLY A 4 4.57 -4.74 -0.67
CA GLY A 4 5.22 -3.73 0.15
C GLY A 4 4.35 -2.52 0.38
N THR A 5 4.62 -1.80 1.47
CA THR A 5 3.92 -0.57 1.83
C THR A 5 4.94 0.52 2.09
N PRO A 6 4.94 1.59 1.29
CA PRO A 6 5.80 2.73 1.53
C PRO A 6 5.23 3.61 2.64
N LYS A 7 6.06 4.46 3.21
CA LYS A 7 5.63 5.48 4.16
C LYS A 7 4.72 6.48 3.43
N GLU A 8 3.57 6.80 4.04
CA GLU A 8 2.68 7.82 3.51
C GLU A 8 3.34 9.19 3.66
N VAL A 9 3.38 9.92 2.56
CA VAL A 9 4.05 11.24 2.53
C VAL A 9 3.05 12.40 2.49
N TYR A 10 1.75 12.11 2.43
CA TYR A 10 0.71 13.13 2.47
C TYR A 10 0.67 13.76 3.86
N GLN A 11 0.70 15.10 3.92
CA GLN A 11 0.70 15.82 5.18
C GLN A 11 -0.53 15.49 6.02
N GLY A 12 -0.31 15.09 7.28
CA GLY A 12 -1.39 14.74 8.20
C GLY A 12 -1.86 13.30 8.08
N GLU A 13 -1.34 12.51 7.14
CA GLU A 13 -1.73 11.11 7.02
C GLU A 13 -0.98 10.25 8.03
N ALA A 14 -1.71 9.63 8.94
CA ALA A 14 -1.15 8.75 9.98
C ALA A 14 -1.40 7.27 9.70
N ARG A 15 -2.27 6.95 8.75
CA ARG A 15 -2.63 5.57 8.44
C ARG A 15 -1.52 4.88 7.64
N VAL A 16 -1.50 3.56 7.74
CA VAL A 16 -0.58 2.71 6.96
C VAL A 16 -1.39 1.59 6.32
N ALA A 17 -1.08 1.26 5.08
CA ALA A 17 -1.86 0.26 4.34
C ALA A 17 -1.65 -1.17 4.84
N MET A 18 -0.49 -1.46 5.43
CA MET A 18 -0.18 -2.78 5.97
C MET A 18 0.13 -2.66 7.46
N THR A 19 -0.62 -3.41 8.28
CA THR A 19 -0.33 -3.55 9.71
C THR A 19 0.45 -4.84 9.95
N PRO A 20 1.09 -5.02 11.13
CA PRO A 20 1.73 -6.30 11.44
C PRO A 20 0.77 -7.48 11.33
N ASP A 21 -0.48 -7.32 11.78
CA ASP A 21 -1.48 -8.40 11.70
C ASP A 21 -1.88 -8.73 10.26
N SER A 22 -2.12 -7.74 9.42
CA SER A 22 -2.45 -7.97 8.02
C SER A 22 -1.28 -8.62 7.29
N ALA A 23 -0.05 -8.24 7.62
CA ALA A 23 1.15 -8.85 7.06
C ALA A 23 1.25 -10.32 7.42
N ARG A 24 0.93 -10.69 8.65
CA ARG A 24 0.91 -12.10 9.07
C ARG A 24 -0.09 -12.90 8.24
N GLN A 25 -1.27 -12.34 7.99
CA GLN A 25 -2.28 -13.00 7.17
C GLN A 25 -1.86 -13.17 5.72
N LEU A 26 -1.22 -12.16 5.14
CA LEU A 26 -0.69 -12.25 3.78
C LEU A 26 0.38 -13.33 3.66
N GLN A 27 1.24 -13.45 4.67
CA GLN A 27 2.27 -14.49 4.70
C GLN A 27 1.66 -15.89 4.76
N LYS A 28 0.56 -16.06 5.48
CA LYS A 28 -0.20 -17.34 5.51
C LYS A 28 -0.73 -17.71 4.13
N LEU A 29 -0.98 -16.74 3.27
CA LEU A 29 -1.41 -16.97 1.90
C LEU A 29 -0.24 -17.22 0.93
N GLY A 30 1.00 -17.17 1.43
CA GLY A 30 2.18 -17.44 0.63
C GLY A 30 2.89 -16.21 0.06
N TYR A 31 2.49 -15.01 0.47
CA TYR A 31 3.15 -13.78 0.01
C TYR A 31 4.27 -13.37 0.95
N GLU A 32 5.27 -12.70 0.40
CA GLU A 32 6.30 -12.01 1.17
C GLU A 32 5.84 -10.57 1.42
N CYS A 33 6.20 -10.01 2.58
CA CYS A 33 5.80 -8.65 2.96
C CYS A 33 7.03 -7.80 3.26
N ALA A 34 6.95 -6.54 2.85
CA ALA A 34 7.99 -5.55 3.13
C ALA A 34 7.33 -4.23 3.51
N ILE A 35 8.05 -3.40 4.26
CA ILE A 35 7.58 -2.08 4.67
C ILE A 35 8.75 -1.09 4.69
N GLU A 36 8.45 0.15 4.35
CA GLU A 36 9.45 1.21 4.49
C GLU A 36 9.66 1.55 5.97
N ALA A 37 10.90 1.75 6.38
CA ALA A 37 11.23 2.10 7.76
C ALA A 37 10.45 3.35 8.19
N GLY A 38 9.81 3.26 9.34
CA GLY A 38 9.00 4.34 9.90
C GLY A 38 7.60 4.46 9.32
N ALA A 39 7.21 3.63 8.37
CA ALA A 39 5.91 3.73 7.69
C ALA A 39 4.73 3.57 8.66
N GLY A 40 4.85 2.73 9.67
CA GLY A 40 3.80 2.49 10.65
C GLY A 40 3.89 3.35 11.91
N ALA A 41 4.92 4.20 12.03
CA ALA A 41 5.18 4.92 13.27
C ALA A 41 4.01 5.84 13.68
N ALA A 42 3.44 6.58 12.73
CA ALA A 42 2.31 7.46 13.02
C ALA A 42 1.02 6.71 13.37
N ALA A 43 0.92 5.44 12.95
CA ALA A 43 -0.22 4.57 13.28
C ALA A 43 0.02 3.77 14.57
N GLY A 44 1.15 3.95 15.23
CA GLY A 44 1.48 3.24 16.47
C GLY A 44 2.20 1.92 16.28
N PHE A 45 2.67 1.61 15.08
CA PHE A 45 3.40 0.37 14.79
C PHE A 45 4.88 0.67 14.59
N THR A 46 5.71 0.01 15.38
CA THR A 46 7.17 0.17 15.28
C THR A 46 7.76 -0.73 14.19
N ASP A 47 8.96 -0.40 13.73
CA ASP A 47 9.68 -1.26 12.79
C ASP A 47 9.94 -2.64 13.39
N GLU A 48 10.22 -2.70 14.69
CA GLU A 48 10.41 -3.96 15.42
C GLU A 48 9.15 -4.83 15.39
N ALA A 49 7.97 -4.22 15.53
CA ALA A 49 6.70 -4.96 15.45
C ALA A 49 6.51 -5.60 14.08
N TYR A 50 6.88 -4.90 13.01
CA TYR A 50 6.85 -5.46 11.67
C TYR A 50 7.87 -6.59 11.50
N ALA A 51 9.08 -6.40 12.01
CA ALA A 51 10.11 -7.43 11.94
C ALA A 51 9.68 -8.70 12.68
N GLU A 52 9.06 -8.55 13.84
CA GLU A 52 8.50 -9.70 14.59
C GLU A 52 7.38 -10.41 13.84
N ALA A 53 6.65 -9.67 13.02
CA ALA A 53 5.62 -10.25 12.17
C ALA A 53 6.15 -10.91 10.90
N GLY A 54 7.47 -10.91 10.70
CA GLY A 54 8.11 -11.51 9.52
C GLY A 54 8.20 -10.57 8.32
N VAL A 55 7.98 -9.27 8.52
CA VAL A 55 8.03 -8.27 7.46
C VAL A 55 9.45 -7.75 7.31
N GLU A 56 9.93 -7.65 6.06
CA GLU A 56 11.21 -7.03 5.76
C GLU A 56 11.09 -5.51 5.88
N VAL A 57 11.92 -4.90 6.71
CA VAL A 57 11.97 -3.44 6.86
C VAL A 57 13.00 -2.88 5.89
N ILE A 58 12.57 -2.05 4.96
CA ILE A 58 13.42 -1.47 3.91
C ILE A 58 13.64 0.01 4.25
N LYS A 59 14.89 0.46 4.22
CA LYS A 59 15.27 1.78 4.74
C LYS A 59 14.77 2.96 3.91
N THR A 60 14.59 2.79 2.60
CA THR A 60 14.22 3.89 1.72
C THR A 60 13.00 3.57 0.88
N ALA A 61 12.25 4.61 0.50
CA ALA A 61 11.09 4.45 -0.37
C ALA A 61 11.50 3.92 -1.75
N ALA A 62 12.57 4.46 -2.32
CA ALA A 62 13.04 4.03 -3.63
C ALA A 62 13.37 2.53 -3.66
N ALA A 63 14.04 2.03 -2.62
CA ALA A 63 14.36 0.61 -2.50
C ALA A 63 13.11 -0.24 -2.35
N LEU A 64 12.13 0.23 -1.57
CA LEU A 64 10.85 -0.47 -1.39
C LEU A 64 10.11 -0.60 -2.71
N TRP A 65 9.93 0.48 -3.44
CA TRP A 65 9.22 0.47 -4.72
C TRP A 65 9.90 -0.46 -5.72
N LYS A 66 11.23 -0.51 -5.69
CA LYS A 66 12.00 -1.37 -6.58
C LYS A 66 11.90 -2.85 -6.22
N ALA A 67 11.82 -3.15 -4.92
CA ALA A 67 11.86 -4.54 -4.43
C ALA A 67 10.51 -5.25 -4.52
N CYS A 68 9.41 -4.52 -4.57
CA CYS A 68 8.06 -5.10 -4.44
C CYS A 68 7.39 -5.29 -5.79
N ASP A 69 6.65 -6.39 -5.93
CA ASP A 69 5.80 -6.65 -7.10
C ASP A 69 4.45 -5.94 -6.96
N VAL A 70 3.98 -5.79 -5.73
CA VAL A 70 2.74 -5.10 -5.39
C VAL A 70 3.05 -4.04 -4.35
N VAL A 71 2.63 -2.82 -4.59
CA VAL A 71 2.73 -1.73 -3.62
C VAL A 71 1.33 -1.35 -3.17
N ALA A 72 1.10 -1.42 -1.86
CA ALA A 72 -0.16 -1.04 -1.23
C ALA A 72 0.05 0.23 -0.42
N LYS A 73 -0.77 1.24 -0.65
CA LYS A 73 -0.71 2.50 0.10
C LYS A 73 -2.11 3.07 0.29
N VAL A 74 -2.25 4.01 1.23
CA VAL A 74 -3.53 4.62 1.56
C VAL A 74 -3.87 5.75 0.60
N ARG A 75 -3.00 6.76 0.52
CA ARG A 75 -3.24 7.92 -0.33
C ARG A 75 -2.77 7.69 -1.76
N GLN A 76 -3.41 8.38 -2.70
CA GLN A 76 -2.96 8.32 -4.08
C GLN A 76 -1.48 8.73 -4.17
N PRO A 77 -0.70 8.12 -5.06
CA PRO A 77 0.70 8.44 -5.18
C PRO A 77 0.91 9.86 -5.72
N ASN A 78 1.94 10.53 -5.21
CA ASN A 78 2.36 11.81 -5.75
C ASN A 78 3.21 11.62 -7.02
N GLU A 79 3.65 12.72 -7.63
CA GLU A 79 4.45 12.66 -8.86
C GLU A 79 5.74 11.85 -8.70
N THR A 80 6.43 12.00 -7.58
CA THR A 80 7.66 11.26 -7.30
C THR A 80 7.38 9.77 -7.20
N GLU A 81 6.31 9.39 -6.51
CA GLU A 81 5.91 7.98 -6.37
C GLU A 81 5.47 7.39 -7.71
N MET A 82 4.75 8.15 -8.52
CA MET A 82 4.35 7.70 -9.85
C MET A 82 5.55 7.39 -10.74
N LYS A 83 6.62 8.14 -10.62
CA LYS A 83 7.87 7.90 -11.36
C LYS A 83 8.57 6.62 -10.93
N ARG A 84 8.29 6.12 -9.73
CA ARG A 84 8.86 4.87 -9.21
C ARG A 84 8.12 3.63 -9.71
N LEU A 85 6.92 3.78 -10.25
CA LEU A 85 6.17 2.67 -10.84
C LEU A 85 6.91 2.12 -12.05
N ARG A 86 6.92 0.80 -12.19
CA ARG A 86 7.55 0.11 -13.32
C ARG A 86 6.57 -0.83 -14.00
N ALA A 87 6.87 -1.21 -15.23
CA ALA A 87 6.04 -2.13 -15.99
C ALA A 87 5.88 -3.46 -15.23
N GLY A 88 4.65 -3.95 -15.18
CA GLY A 88 4.32 -5.19 -14.50
C GLY A 88 4.11 -5.08 -13.00
N GLN A 89 4.43 -3.93 -12.39
CA GLN A 89 4.17 -3.70 -10.97
C GLN A 89 2.69 -3.36 -10.76
N THR A 90 2.13 -3.80 -9.64
CA THR A 90 0.74 -3.47 -9.28
C THR A 90 0.71 -2.47 -8.12
N LEU A 91 -0.07 -1.43 -8.28
CA LEU A 91 -0.31 -0.43 -7.22
C LEU A 91 -1.74 -0.55 -6.74
N ILE A 92 -1.90 -0.67 -5.43
CA ILE A 92 -3.22 -0.68 -4.76
C ILE A 92 -3.29 0.54 -3.86
N SER A 93 -4.22 1.44 -4.13
CA SER A 93 -4.39 2.66 -3.31
C SER A 93 -5.75 3.30 -3.59
N PHE A 94 -6.13 4.27 -2.77
CA PHE A 94 -7.17 5.20 -3.17
C PHE A 94 -6.56 6.10 -4.25
N PHE A 95 -7.27 6.30 -5.34
CA PHE A 95 -6.70 6.98 -6.50
C PHE A 95 -7.53 8.16 -7.00
N ASN A 96 -8.82 8.22 -6.63
CA ASN A 96 -9.75 9.26 -7.06
C ASN A 96 -9.65 9.54 -8.58
N PRO A 97 -9.97 8.57 -9.45
CA PRO A 97 -9.74 8.70 -10.89
C PRO A 97 -10.40 9.92 -11.52
N ALA A 98 -11.58 10.32 -11.03
CA ALA A 98 -12.32 11.45 -11.58
C ALA A 98 -11.60 12.78 -11.39
N ALA A 99 -10.80 12.92 -10.33
CA ALA A 99 -10.09 14.16 -9.99
C ALA A 99 -8.59 14.08 -10.30
N ASN A 100 -8.08 12.94 -10.77
CA ASN A 100 -6.64 12.73 -10.94
C ASN A 100 -6.31 12.11 -12.31
N GLU A 101 -6.73 12.79 -13.38
CA GLU A 101 -6.47 12.33 -14.74
C GLU A 101 -4.98 12.22 -15.05
N ALA A 102 -4.18 13.18 -14.59
CA ALA A 102 -2.74 13.17 -14.81
C ALA A 102 -2.08 11.94 -14.18
N GLY A 103 -2.51 11.56 -12.98
CA GLY A 103 -2.02 10.37 -12.31
C GLY A 103 -2.41 9.10 -13.05
N MET A 104 -3.64 9.03 -13.57
CA MET A 104 -4.11 7.88 -14.35
C MET A 104 -3.30 7.72 -15.64
N GLU A 105 -2.99 8.81 -16.33
CA GLU A 105 -2.17 8.77 -17.53
C GLU A 105 -0.73 8.34 -17.23
N ALA A 106 -0.15 8.85 -16.14
CA ALA A 106 1.19 8.45 -15.71
C ALA A 106 1.25 6.94 -15.42
N ALA A 107 0.21 6.40 -14.78
CA ALA A 107 0.12 4.97 -14.52
C ALA A 107 0.07 4.16 -15.81
N LYS A 108 -0.72 4.60 -16.79
CA LYS A 108 -0.77 3.96 -18.10
C LYS A 108 0.58 3.96 -18.81
N LYS A 109 1.27 5.09 -18.77
CA LYS A 109 2.58 5.23 -19.41
C LYS A 109 3.65 4.35 -18.76
N SER A 110 3.54 4.11 -17.46
CA SER A 110 4.51 3.28 -16.75
C SER A 110 4.37 1.79 -17.08
N GLY A 111 3.22 1.37 -17.61
CA GLY A 111 2.93 -0.04 -17.83
C GLY A 111 2.56 -0.79 -16.55
N ALA A 112 2.34 -0.08 -15.45
CA ALA A 112 1.93 -0.68 -14.19
C ALA A 112 0.44 -0.96 -14.16
N ASN A 113 0.04 -1.91 -13.32
CA ASN A 113 -1.37 -2.20 -13.03
C ASN A 113 -1.79 -1.37 -11.81
N VAL A 114 -2.92 -0.69 -11.90
CA VAL A 114 -3.42 0.13 -10.80
C VAL A 114 -4.79 -0.39 -10.38
N ILE A 115 -4.93 -0.69 -9.09
CA ILE A 115 -6.21 -1.06 -8.48
C ILE A 115 -6.63 0.09 -7.56
N ALA A 116 -7.66 0.82 -7.97
CA ALA A 116 -8.22 1.89 -7.15
C ALA A 116 -9.18 1.28 -6.13
N MET A 117 -8.92 1.46 -4.85
CA MET A 117 -9.69 0.81 -3.78
C MET A 117 -11.16 1.23 -3.76
N GLU A 118 -11.47 2.46 -4.16
CA GLU A 118 -12.84 2.93 -4.25
C GLU A 118 -13.65 2.22 -5.34
N MET A 119 -12.99 1.51 -6.25
CA MET A 119 -13.63 0.75 -7.32
C MET A 119 -13.81 -0.73 -6.96
N VAL A 120 -13.30 -1.17 -5.81
CA VAL A 120 -13.42 -2.57 -5.38
C VAL A 120 -14.84 -2.80 -4.82
N PRO A 121 -15.60 -3.78 -5.35
CA PRO A 121 -16.94 -4.06 -4.84
C PRO A 121 -16.92 -4.51 -3.38
N ARG A 122 -17.91 -4.07 -2.60
CA ARG A 122 -18.04 -4.43 -1.19
C ARG A 122 -18.86 -5.71 -1.03
N ILE A 123 -18.36 -6.80 -1.60
CA ILE A 123 -18.94 -8.13 -1.50
C ILE A 123 -18.04 -9.02 -0.64
N SER A 124 -18.56 -10.15 -0.15
CA SER A 124 -17.83 -11.04 0.73
C SER A 124 -16.45 -11.45 0.20
N ARG A 125 -16.34 -11.69 -1.10
CA ARG A 125 -15.09 -12.09 -1.73
C ARG A 125 -14.04 -10.97 -1.76
N ALA A 126 -14.49 -9.71 -1.80
CA ALA A 126 -13.62 -8.56 -1.91
C ALA A 126 -13.34 -7.90 -0.55
N GLN A 127 -13.99 -8.31 0.54
CA GLN A 127 -13.87 -7.65 1.83
C GLN A 127 -12.43 -7.54 2.34
N LYS A 128 -11.60 -8.53 2.07
CA LYS A 128 -10.18 -8.50 2.48
C LYS A 128 -9.38 -7.43 1.77
N MET A 129 -9.84 -6.99 0.60
CA MET A 129 -9.22 -5.96 -0.21
C MET A 129 -9.90 -4.61 -0.05
N ASP A 130 -11.04 -4.55 0.64
CA ASP A 130 -11.80 -3.33 0.84
C ASP A 130 -11.14 -2.45 1.91
N ALA A 131 -10.37 -1.47 1.47
CA ALA A 131 -9.67 -0.57 2.37
C ALA A 131 -10.62 0.28 3.21
N LEU A 132 -11.82 0.60 2.69
CA LEU A 132 -12.80 1.38 3.45
C LEU A 132 -13.32 0.60 4.65
N SER A 133 -13.65 -0.67 4.46
CA SER A 133 -14.09 -1.53 5.57
C SER A 133 -12.98 -1.69 6.60
N SER A 134 -11.74 -1.93 6.16
CA SER A 134 -10.59 -2.06 7.04
C SER A 134 -10.32 -0.77 7.81
N MET A 135 -10.38 0.38 7.15
CA MET A 135 -10.19 1.67 7.81
C MET A 135 -11.33 1.99 8.76
N ALA A 136 -12.57 1.64 8.42
CA ALA A 136 -13.72 1.83 9.30
C ALA A 136 -13.56 1.03 10.59
N ASN A 137 -13.10 -0.22 10.50
CA ASN A 137 -12.83 -1.03 11.66
C ASN A 137 -11.74 -0.40 12.57
N ILE A 138 -10.69 0.12 11.97
CA ILE A 138 -9.61 0.80 12.71
C ILE A 138 -10.13 2.08 13.37
N ALA A 139 -11.02 2.81 12.69
CA ALA A 139 -11.60 4.05 13.18
C ALA A 139 -12.73 3.83 14.21
N GLY A 140 -13.15 2.59 14.45
CA GLY A 140 -14.17 2.27 15.43
C GLY A 140 -15.61 2.39 14.94
N TYR A 141 -15.82 2.31 13.66
CA TYR A 141 -17.18 2.27 13.09
C TYR A 141 -17.86 0.93 13.33
#